data_a8c87f72ca45334d984f5cb9b1e2fc78
#
_entry.id   a8c87f72ca45334d984f5cb9b1e2fc78
#
_cell.length_a   1.000
_cell.length_b   1.000
_cell.length_c   1.000
_cell.angle_alpha   90.00
_cell.angle_beta   90.00
_cell.angle_gamma   90.00
#
_symmetry.space_group_name_H-M   'P 1'
#
loop_
_entity.id
_entity.type
_entity.pdbx_description
1 polymer ?
#
loop_
_entity_poly.entity_id
_entity_poly.type
_entity_poly.pdbx_seq_one_letter_code
_entity_poly.pdbx_strand_id
1 'polypeptide(L)'
;MRPFSIVTVVSVAFAAASACSGSSSFAQQSKAPLHGVQVPNAEHGDFAGKVDIGQGRKLYLECRGPGSPTIILESGYHDSSQPWSLSDGFPPAVLPGVAEFSKICAYDRPGTLLYTDPPRITDRSSRVRMPRTAQDVISDLHALLGAAQVPGPYILVAHSLGGLFTRLYAQTYPDQVTGLVFVDAFPVELPALFRSHWPEYRQLIDKPLPQFANDPDFEQIDVDKSIAQIESGPALRRIPSVVLTKTRPFARPLGFVGFPFAELERIWPIAAQSLVDLVPDTPHIFATGSDHYIQVRQPDLVIQSVRLVIERAKQAR
;
A
#
# COMPACT_ATOMS: atom_id res chain seq x y z
N MET A 1 -2.36 29.43 3.62
CA MET A 1 -2.22 27.97 3.82
C MET A 1 -1.42 27.43 2.65
N ARG A 2 -0.19 27.01 2.85
CA ARG A 2 0.61 26.37 1.79
C ARG A 2 0.35 24.89 1.87
N PRO A 3 0.08 24.19 0.75
CA PRO A 3 -0.10 22.75 0.76
C PRO A 3 1.21 22.07 1.14
N PHE A 4 1.14 21.10 2.03
CA PHE A 4 2.23 20.17 2.25
C PHE A 4 2.55 19.48 0.93
N SER A 5 3.73 19.75 0.39
CA SER A 5 4.26 18.95 -0.69
C SER A 5 4.66 17.62 -0.07
N ILE A 6 3.73 16.64 -0.09
CA ILE A 6 4.10 15.26 0.10
C ILE A 6 5.04 14.95 -1.04
N VAL A 7 6.29 14.79 -0.67
CA VAL A 7 7.31 14.31 -1.58
C VAL A 7 6.82 12.99 -2.12
N THR A 8 6.44 12.99 -3.37
CA THR A 8 6.04 11.77 -4.07
C THR A 8 7.23 10.84 -4.07
N VAL A 9 7.26 9.94 -3.13
CA VAL A 9 8.16 8.81 -3.18
C VAL A 9 7.55 7.81 -4.16
N VAL A 10 7.59 8.16 -5.45
CA VAL A 10 7.93 7.15 -6.41
C VAL A 10 9.37 6.86 -6.04
N SER A 11 9.61 6.03 -5.04
CA SER A 11 10.94 5.58 -4.66
C SER A 11 12.12 6.50 -5.01
N VAL A 12 11.93 7.78 -5.24
CA VAL A 12 12.98 8.76 -5.48
C VAL A 12 12.47 10.16 -5.15
N ALA A 13 12.69 10.59 -3.94
CA ALA A 13 12.52 11.98 -3.57
C ALA A 13 13.87 12.66 -3.46
N PHE A 14 14.04 13.71 -4.22
CA PHE A 14 15.01 14.75 -3.95
C PHE A 14 14.29 16.09 -3.88
N ALA A 15 14.21 16.64 -2.71
CA ALA A 15 14.01 18.07 -2.54
C ALA A 15 15.19 18.60 -1.72
N ALA A 16 15.98 19.46 -2.33
CA ALA A 16 16.89 20.31 -1.59
C ALA A 16 16.05 21.33 -0.81
N ALA A 17 16.08 21.25 0.52
CA ALA A 17 15.42 22.20 1.38
C ALA A 17 16.23 23.48 1.42
N SER A 18 15.66 24.59 0.96
CA SER A 18 16.04 25.93 1.38
C SER A 18 15.31 26.26 2.67
N ALA A 19 16.04 26.51 3.71
CA ALA A 19 15.53 26.88 5.01
C ALA A 19 14.74 28.20 4.96
N CYS A 20 13.52 28.16 5.44
CA CYS A 20 12.84 29.35 6.00
C CYS A 20 12.12 28.91 7.28
N SER A 21 12.66 29.39 8.39
CA SER A 21 12.12 29.29 9.74
C SER A 21 10.76 29.96 9.84
N GLY A 22 9.76 29.18 10.22
CA GLY A 22 8.43 29.67 10.56
C GLY A 22 7.73 28.67 11.48
N SER A 23 7.83 28.94 12.80
CA SER A 23 7.14 28.18 13.83
C SER A 23 5.63 28.34 13.70
N SER A 24 4.91 27.26 13.46
CA SER A 24 3.48 27.17 13.75
C SER A 24 3.19 25.79 14.35
N SER A 25 2.77 25.85 15.61
CA SER A 25 2.34 24.73 16.43
C SER A 25 1.10 24.10 15.83
N PHE A 26 1.23 22.85 15.38
CA PHE A 26 0.08 21.99 15.12
C PHE A 26 -0.31 21.28 16.42
N ALA A 27 -1.53 21.56 16.83
CA ALA A 27 -2.14 20.92 17.97
C ALA A 27 -2.24 19.41 17.75
N GLN A 28 -1.51 18.74 18.56
CA GLN A 28 -1.39 17.32 18.77
C GLN A 28 -2.73 16.76 19.26
N GLN A 29 -3.34 15.90 18.45
CA GLN A 29 -4.25 14.88 18.95
C GLN A 29 -3.68 13.49 18.60
N SER A 30 -2.54 13.19 19.16
CA SER A 30 -2.10 11.80 19.29
C SER A 30 -2.38 11.38 20.74
N LYS A 31 -3.35 10.50 20.93
CA LYS A 31 -3.42 9.75 22.20
C LYS A 31 -2.07 9.05 22.39
N ALA A 32 -1.52 9.17 23.58
CA ALA A 32 -0.25 8.62 23.99
C ALA A 32 -0.12 7.12 23.66
N PRO A 33 1.10 6.62 23.38
CA PRO A 33 1.32 5.20 23.14
C PRO A 33 0.97 4.42 24.41
N LEU A 34 0.13 3.41 24.26
CA LEU A 34 -0.16 2.45 25.33
C LEU A 34 1.11 1.65 25.61
N HIS A 35 1.78 1.92 26.72
CA HIS A 35 2.85 1.09 27.26
C HIS A 35 2.24 -0.11 27.98
N GLY A 36 2.42 -1.29 27.42
CA GLY A 36 2.11 -2.57 28.04
C GLY A 36 2.28 -3.69 27.02
N VAL A 37 2.91 -4.79 27.42
CA VAL A 37 2.92 -6.03 26.63
C VAL A 37 1.49 -6.60 26.74
N GLN A 38 0.60 -6.10 25.90
CA GLN A 38 -0.69 -6.74 25.70
C GLN A 38 -0.56 -7.73 24.54
N VAL A 39 -1.04 -8.94 24.76
CA VAL A 39 -1.34 -9.87 23.68
C VAL A 39 -2.31 -9.13 22.76
N PRO A 40 -1.95 -8.87 21.50
CA PRO A 40 -2.80 -8.08 20.64
C PRO A 40 -4.09 -8.85 20.38
N ASN A 41 -5.20 -8.31 20.82
CA ASN A 41 -6.51 -8.81 20.47
C ASN A 41 -7.22 -7.72 19.66
N ALA A 42 -6.93 -7.68 18.37
CA ALA A 42 -7.58 -6.78 17.41
C ALA A 42 -9.06 -7.15 17.17
N GLU A 43 -9.55 -8.23 17.77
CA GLU A 43 -10.94 -8.66 17.67
C GLU A 43 -11.90 -7.67 18.33
N HIS A 44 -11.49 -7.04 19.43
CA HIS A 44 -12.40 -6.30 20.32
C HIS A 44 -12.16 -4.79 20.40
N GLY A 45 -11.46 -4.18 19.43
CA GLY A 45 -11.30 -2.73 19.45
C GLY A 45 -10.15 -2.19 18.60
N ASP A 46 -9.83 -0.93 18.85
CA ASP A 46 -8.69 -0.26 18.24
C ASP A 46 -7.40 -0.82 18.83
N PHE A 47 -6.47 -1.14 17.97
CA PHE A 47 -5.15 -1.67 18.32
C PHE A 47 -4.06 -0.99 17.50
N ALA A 48 -2.93 -0.69 18.13
CA ALA A 48 -1.72 -0.26 17.44
C ALA A 48 -0.49 -0.77 18.19
N GLY A 49 0.33 -1.61 17.55
CA GLY A 49 1.50 -2.18 18.20
C GLY A 49 2.20 -3.25 17.39
N LYS A 50 3.24 -3.84 17.99
CA LYS A 50 4.00 -4.93 17.37
C LYS A 50 3.38 -6.27 17.77
N VAL A 51 3.06 -7.07 16.76
CA VAL A 51 2.51 -8.42 16.89
C VAL A 51 3.61 -9.44 16.65
N ASP A 52 3.76 -10.42 17.51
CA ASP A 52 4.70 -11.53 17.30
C ASP A 52 4.11 -12.51 16.29
N ILE A 53 4.81 -12.68 15.17
CA ILE A 53 4.42 -13.58 14.07
C ILE A 53 5.16 -14.91 14.10
N GLY A 54 5.86 -15.19 15.20
CA GLY A 54 6.70 -16.37 15.36
C GLY A 54 8.14 -16.18 14.89
N GLN A 55 8.98 -17.17 15.19
CA GLN A 55 10.41 -17.18 14.84
C GLN A 55 11.20 -15.96 15.35
N GLY A 56 10.77 -15.35 16.46
CA GLY A 56 11.36 -14.15 17.01
C GLY A 56 11.11 -12.86 16.24
N ARG A 57 10.17 -12.89 15.29
CA ARG A 57 9.83 -11.75 14.43
C ARG A 57 8.54 -11.07 14.86
N LYS A 58 8.53 -9.74 14.78
CA LYS A 58 7.36 -8.92 15.08
C LYS A 58 7.07 -7.98 13.93
N LEU A 59 5.81 -7.76 13.64
CA LEU A 59 5.36 -6.75 12.68
C LEU A 59 4.44 -5.75 13.36
N TYR A 60 4.54 -4.49 12.95
CA TYR A 60 3.59 -3.46 13.35
C TYR A 60 2.25 -3.67 12.67
N LEU A 61 1.19 -3.58 13.46
CA LEU A 61 -0.19 -3.60 13.02
C LEU A 61 -0.95 -2.48 13.71
N GLU A 62 -1.78 -1.76 12.96
CA GLU A 62 -2.76 -0.83 13.47
C GLU A 62 -4.12 -1.23 12.92
N CYS A 63 -5.09 -1.49 13.80
CA CYS A 63 -6.48 -1.77 13.44
C CYS A 63 -7.39 -0.78 14.15
N ARG A 64 -8.42 -0.32 13.45
CA ARG A 64 -9.45 0.58 13.99
C ARG A 64 -10.84 0.20 13.52
N GLY A 65 -11.82 0.71 14.22
CA GLY A 65 -13.22 0.58 13.88
C GLY A 65 -13.83 -0.80 14.14
N PRO A 66 -15.15 -0.87 14.11
CA PRO A 66 -15.92 -2.09 14.38
C PRO A 66 -16.29 -2.82 13.08
N GLY A 67 -16.84 -4.01 13.24
CA GLY A 67 -17.62 -4.68 12.20
C GLY A 67 -16.85 -5.57 11.24
N SER A 68 -17.52 -5.95 10.16
CA SER A 68 -17.08 -6.90 9.13
C SER A 68 -17.67 -6.48 7.78
N PRO A 69 -16.97 -6.72 6.66
CA PRO A 69 -15.67 -7.40 6.56
C PRO A 69 -14.53 -6.55 7.12
N THR A 70 -13.37 -7.18 7.44
CA THR A 70 -12.18 -6.41 7.78
C THR A 70 -11.46 -5.93 6.52
N ILE A 71 -11.13 -4.66 6.48
CA ILE A 71 -10.38 -4.03 5.40
C ILE A 71 -8.89 -4.10 5.73
N ILE A 72 -8.07 -4.67 4.84
CA ILE A 72 -6.62 -4.75 4.99
C ILE A 72 -5.96 -3.83 3.98
N LEU A 73 -5.17 -2.89 4.47
CA LEU A 73 -4.45 -1.91 3.65
C LEU A 73 -3.04 -2.40 3.35
N GLU A 74 -2.73 -2.54 2.07
CA GLU A 74 -1.43 -2.94 1.56
C GLU A 74 -0.75 -1.74 0.88
N SER A 75 0.34 -1.28 1.45
CA SER A 75 1.06 -0.08 0.99
C SER A 75 1.88 -0.34 -0.27
N GLY A 76 2.26 0.73 -0.96
CA GLY A 76 3.15 0.71 -2.10
C GLY A 76 4.60 0.34 -1.73
N TYR A 77 5.47 0.29 -2.75
CA TYR A 77 6.88 -0.03 -2.56
C TYR A 77 7.54 1.01 -1.66
N HIS A 78 8.28 0.56 -0.67
CA HIS A 78 8.95 1.33 0.38
C HIS A 78 8.02 2.08 1.35
N ASP A 79 6.72 2.07 1.16
CA ASP A 79 5.78 2.76 2.04
C ASP A 79 5.44 1.93 3.28
N SER A 80 5.52 2.57 4.46
CA SER A 80 4.88 2.06 5.68
C SER A 80 3.35 2.23 5.61
N SER A 81 2.67 1.94 6.70
CA SER A 81 1.21 2.16 6.83
C SER A 81 0.79 3.64 6.83
N GLN A 82 1.73 4.57 7.04
CA GLN A 82 1.42 6.00 7.26
C GLN A 82 0.65 6.68 6.13
N PRO A 83 0.90 6.45 4.83
CA PRO A 83 0.12 7.08 3.74
C PRO A 83 -1.39 6.89 3.84
N TRP A 84 -1.84 5.82 4.48
CA TRP A 84 -3.27 5.56 4.68
C TRP A 84 -3.92 6.44 5.74
N SER A 85 -3.11 7.11 6.56
CA SER A 85 -3.53 8.06 7.59
C SER A 85 -3.25 9.51 7.24
N LEU A 86 -2.81 9.78 6.00
CA LEU A 86 -2.53 11.12 5.47
C LEU A 86 -3.61 11.56 4.49
N SER A 87 -3.89 12.87 4.48
CA SER A 87 -4.79 13.51 3.51
C SER A 87 -4.34 14.93 3.24
N ASP A 88 -4.35 15.33 1.98
CA ASP A 88 -4.07 16.73 1.56
C ASP A 88 -5.30 17.63 1.66
N GLY A 89 -6.47 17.09 1.96
CA GLY A 89 -7.74 17.78 1.94
C GLY A 89 -8.50 17.74 3.26
N PHE A 90 -9.75 18.22 3.23
CA PHE A 90 -10.66 18.26 4.38
C PHE A 90 -11.27 16.90 4.77
N PRO A 91 -11.50 15.94 3.85
CA PRO A 91 -12.05 14.64 4.23
C PRO A 91 -11.09 13.88 5.12
N PRO A 92 -11.60 12.93 5.93
CA PRO A 92 -10.71 12.06 6.69
C PRO A 92 -9.82 11.26 5.74
N ALA A 93 -8.58 10.96 6.17
CA ALA A 93 -7.73 10.00 5.48
C ALA A 93 -8.42 8.63 5.41
N VAL A 94 -7.92 7.72 4.54
CA VAL A 94 -8.58 6.43 4.27
C VAL A 94 -8.77 5.61 5.54
N LEU A 95 -7.73 5.45 6.36
CA LEU A 95 -7.82 4.61 7.56
C LEU A 95 -8.89 5.13 8.54
N PRO A 96 -8.87 6.40 9.02
CA PRO A 96 -9.91 6.88 9.92
C PRO A 96 -11.30 6.93 9.26
N GLY A 97 -11.39 7.25 7.97
CA GLY A 97 -12.68 7.34 7.28
C GLY A 97 -13.38 6.00 7.08
N VAL A 98 -12.63 4.92 6.83
CA VAL A 98 -13.19 3.58 6.75
C VAL A 98 -13.50 3.02 8.15
N ALA A 99 -12.70 3.39 9.16
CA ALA A 99 -12.93 2.97 10.55
C ALA A 99 -14.30 3.40 11.11
N GLU A 100 -14.94 4.41 10.52
CA GLU A 100 -16.29 4.84 10.91
C GLU A 100 -17.38 3.79 10.62
N PHE A 101 -17.15 2.86 9.67
CA PHE A 101 -18.19 1.91 9.23
C PHE A 101 -17.72 0.47 9.08
N SER A 102 -16.42 0.18 9.17
CA SER A 102 -15.87 -1.18 9.07
C SER A 102 -14.56 -1.28 9.83
N LYS A 103 -14.21 -2.49 10.29
CA LYS A 103 -12.88 -2.74 10.81
C LYS A 103 -11.86 -2.57 9.68
N ILE A 104 -10.78 -1.83 9.96
CA ILE A 104 -9.71 -1.58 9.01
C ILE A 104 -8.35 -1.72 9.68
N CYS A 105 -7.43 -2.38 9.01
CA CYS A 105 -6.07 -2.60 9.51
C CYS A 105 -5.04 -2.19 8.47
N ALA A 106 -3.96 -1.57 8.93
CA ALA A 106 -2.75 -1.27 8.17
C ALA A 106 -1.54 -1.82 8.91
N TYR A 107 -0.48 -2.16 8.20
CA TYR A 107 0.71 -2.74 8.80
C TYR A 107 1.99 -2.23 8.11
N ASP A 108 3.13 -2.38 8.78
CA ASP A 108 4.42 -2.07 8.18
C ASP A 108 5.13 -3.35 7.75
N ARG A 109 5.46 -3.43 6.48
CA ARG A 109 6.42 -4.44 6.01
C ARG A 109 7.82 -4.10 6.53
N PRO A 110 8.68 -5.11 6.77
CA PRO A 110 10.09 -4.86 7.08
C PRO A 110 10.78 -4.00 6.02
N GLY A 111 11.58 -3.06 6.46
CA GLY A 111 12.40 -2.22 5.58
C GLY A 111 11.71 -1.02 4.94
N THR A 112 10.41 -0.85 5.16
CA THR A 112 9.64 0.29 4.66
C THR A 112 9.98 1.59 5.39
N LEU A 113 9.63 2.74 4.80
CA LEU A 113 9.98 4.06 5.29
C LEU A 113 8.88 4.66 6.16
N LEU A 114 9.28 5.25 7.27
CA LEU A 114 8.48 6.20 8.03
C LEU A 114 8.69 7.61 7.47
N TYR A 115 7.58 8.32 7.30
CA TYR A 115 7.55 9.70 6.84
C TYR A 115 7.84 10.65 8.00
N THR A 116 9.09 10.60 8.48
CA THR A 116 9.66 11.52 9.47
C THR A 116 10.59 12.51 8.75
N ASP A 117 11.05 13.55 9.43
CA ASP A 117 12.04 14.47 8.90
C ASP A 117 13.33 14.37 9.73
N PRO A 118 14.42 13.78 9.18
CA PRO A 118 14.51 13.08 7.90
C PRO A 118 13.74 11.73 7.89
N PRO A 119 13.42 11.19 6.70
CA PRO A 119 12.83 9.86 6.57
C PRO A 119 13.76 8.79 7.15
N ARG A 120 13.19 7.73 7.74
CA ARG A 120 13.95 6.61 8.30
C ARG A 120 13.28 5.27 7.99
N ILE A 121 14.07 4.21 7.97
CA ILE A 121 13.54 2.85 7.89
C ILE A 121 12.73 2.54 9.15
N THR A 122 11.59 1.87 8.97
CA THR A 122 10.74 1.52 10.11
C THR A 122 11.48 0.63 11.11
N ASP A 123 11.40 1.01 12.37
CA ASP A 123 11.83 0.20 13.51
C ASP A 123 10.64 -0.53 14.17
N ARG A 124 9.44 -0.34 13.60
CA ARG A 124 8.20 -0.93 14.12
C ARG A 124 8.04 -2.40 13.73
N SER A 125 8.69 -2.83 12.64
CA SER A 125 8.72 -4.22 12.20
C SER A 125 10.13 -4.79 12.24
N SER A 126 10.24 -6.09 12.50
CA SER A 126 11.53 -6.79 12.58
C SER A 126 12.27 -6.75 11.25
N ARG A 127 13.59 -6.57 11.32
CA ARG A 127 14.47 -6.67 10.17
C ARG A 127 14.47 -8.07 9.59
N VAL A 128 14.60 -8.19 8.28
CA VAL A 128 14.66 -9.46 7.54
C VAL A 128 15.70 -9.36 6.42
N ARG A 129 16.14 -10.50 5.94
CA ARG A 129 17.03 -10.54 4.78
C ARG A 129 16.29 -10.04 3.52
N MET A 130 16.96 -9.20 2.74
CA MET A 130 16.52 -8.70 1.44
C MET A 130 17.33 -9.36 0.30
N PRO A 131 16.82 -9.43 -0.95
CA PRO A 131 15.46 -9.04 -1.35
C PRO A 131 14.42 -10.07 -0.91
N ARG A 132 13.15 -9.63 -0.85
CA ARG A 132 11.97 -10.48 -0.58
C ARG A 132 11.15 -10.66 -1.84
N THR A 133 10.22 -11.61 -1.81
CA THR A 133 9.24 -11.86 -2.88
C THR A 133 7.82 -11.59 -2.38
N ALA A 134 6.86 -11.56 -3.31
CA ALA A 134 5.44 -11.47 -2.94
C ALA A 134 5.02 -12.61 -2.00
N GLN A 135 5.53 -13.83 -2.21
CA GLN A 135 5.24 -14.96 -1.32
C GLN A 135 5.72 -14.72 0.12
N ASP A 136 6.91 -14.11 0.29
CA ASP A 136 7.41 -13.78 1.63
C ASP A 136 6.51 -12.73 2.32
N VAL A 137 6.05 -11.73 1.55
CA VAL A 137 5.17 -10.68 2.06
C VAL A 137 3.82 -11.24 2.49
N ILE A 138 3.17 -12.03 1.62
CA ILE A 138 1.84 -12.58 1.96
C ILE A 138 1.89 -13.62 3.08
N SER A 139 2.98 -14.35 3.20
CA SER A 139 3.19 -15.28 4.32
C SER A 139 3.28 -14.54 5.65
N ASP A 140 4.00 -13.42 5.67
CA ASP A 140 4.09 -12.54 6.84
C ASP A 140 2.73 -11.91 7.18
N LEU A 141 2.01 -11.42 6.18
CA LEU A 141 0.67 -10.85 6.39
C LEU A 141 -0.29 -11.90 6.94
N HIS A 142 -0.29 -13.10 6.37
CA HIS A 142 -1.14 -14.19 6.85
C HIS A 142 -0.83 -14.57 8.31
N ALA A 143 0.46 -14.70 8.66
CA ALA A 143 0.89 -14.95 10.03
C ALA A 143 0.49 -13.81 10.97
N LEU A 144 0.62 -12.55 10.52
CA LEU A 144 0.25 -11.37 11.28
C LEU A 144 -1.25 -11.33 11.62
N LEU A 145 -2.10 -11.54 10.60
CA LEU A 145 -3.54 -11.54 10.79
C LEU A 145 -4.01 -12.65 11.72
N GLY A 146 -3.40 -13.85 11.58
CA GLY A 146 -3.67 -14.98 12.47
C GLY A 146 -3.21 -14.72 13.90
N ALA A 147 -1.97 -14.24 14.09
CA ALA A 147 -1.40 -13.97 15.41
C ALA A 147 -2.14 -12.84 16.14
N ALA A 148 -2.60 -11.82 15.41
CA ALA A 148 -3.39 -10.72 15.97
C ALA A 148 -4.87 -11.04 16.11
N GLN A 149 -5.31 -12.24 15.70
CA GLN A 149 -6.72 -12.65 15.70
C GLN A 149 -7.63 -11.65 14.97
N VAL A 150 -7.15 -11.12 13.83
CA VAL A 150 -7.93 -10.21 12.98
C VAL A 150 -9.02 -11.01 12.27
N PRO A 151 -10.31 -10.73 12.53
CA PRO A 151 -11.38 -11.54 11.96
C PRO A 151 -11.54 -11.29 10.46
N GLY A 152 -11.69 -12.38 9.68
CA GLY A 152 -12.15 -12.32 8.29
C GLY A 152 -13.67 -12.25 8.18
N PRO A 153 -14.20 -12.22 6.95
CA PRO A 153 -13.46 -12.19 5.68
C PRO A 153 -12.83 -10.81 5.42
N TYR A 154 -11.84 -10.80 4.52
CA TYR A 154 -11.07 -9.59 4.20
C TYR A 154 -11.52 -8.96 2.87
N ILE A 155 -11.49 -7.62 2.81
CA ILE A 155 -11.35 -6.86 1.57
C ILE A 155 -9.94 -6.26 1.59
N LEU A 156 -9.15 -6.56 0.53
CA LEU A 156 -7.79 -6.05 0.43
C LEU A 156 -7.78 -4.78 -0.41
N VAL A 157 -7.14 -3.73 0.10
CA VAL A 157 -6.99 -2.44 -0.56
C VAL A 157 -5.51 -2.21 -0.81
N ALA A 158 -5.11 -2.14 -2.06
CA ALA A 158 -3.70 -2.13 -2.44
C ALA A 158 -3.30 -0.87 -3.18
N HIS A 159 -2.24 -0.23 -2.74
CA HIS A 159 -1.58 0.86 -3.46
C HIS A 159 -0.34 0.36 -4.21
N SER A 160 -0.18 0.80 -5.46
CA SER A 160 1.07 0.59 -6.22
C SER A 160 1.54 -0.88 -6.22
N LEU A 161 2.80 -1.16 -5.85
CA LEU A 161 3.36 -2.51 -5.78
C LEU A 161 2.58 -3.45 -4.85
N GLY A 162 1.85 -2.92 -3.87
CA GLY A 162 0.93 -3.68 -3.03
C GLY A 162 -0.11 -4.49 -3.81
N GLY A 163 -0.40 -4.08 -5.06
CA GLY A 163 -1.27 -4.83 -5.96
C GLY A 163 -0.79 -6.25 -6.27
N LEU A 164 0.53 -6.46 -6.37
CA LEU A 164 1.10 -7.79 -6.54
C LEU A 164 0.85 -8.66 -5.29
N PHE A 165 1.06 -8.09 -4.11
CA PHE A 165 0.91 -8.83 -2.85
C PHE A 165 -0.54 -9.21 -2.60
N THR A 166 -1.48 -8.29 -2.77
CA THR A 166 -2.90 -8.57 -2.55
C THR A 166 -3.48 -9.54 -3.58
N ARG A 167 -3.02 -9.47 -4.84
CA ARG A 167 -3.41 -10.44 -5.86
C ARG A 167 -2.93 -11.84 -5.49
N LEU A 168 -1.65 -12.01 -5.13
CA LEU A 168 -1.11 -13.29 -4.71
C LEU A 168 -1.77 -13.80 -3.41
N TYR A 169 -2.06 -12.90 -2.45
CA TYR A 169 -2.78 -13.27 -1.23
C TYR A 169 -4.16 -13.83 -1.54
N ALA A 170 -4.93 -13.16 -2.40
CA ALA A 170 -6.27 -13.59 -2.79
C ALA A 170 -6.25 -14.92 -3.60
N GLN A 171 -5.20 -15.18 -4.37
CA GLN A 171 -4.99 -16.46 -5.06
C GLN A 171 -4.62 -17.59 -4.08
N THR A 172 -3.79 -17.28 -3.07
CA THR A 172 -3.26 -18.28 -2.12
C THR A 172 -4.27 -18.61 -1.01
N TYR A 173 -5.04 -17.60 -0.54
CA TYR A 173 -6.01 -17.73 0.54
C TYR A 173 -7.42 -17.32 0.09
N PRO A 174 -7.99 -17.96 -0.95
CA PRO A 174 -9.21 -17.50 -1.63
C PRO A 174 -10.43 -17.46 -0.71
N ASP A 175 -10.50 -18.30 0.32
CA ASP A 175 -11.63 -18.35 1.24
C ASP A 175 -11.61 -17.22 2.28
N GLN A 176 -10.47 -16.52 2.41
CA GLN A 176 -10.32 -15.40 3.33
C GLN A 176 -10.66 -14.04 2.69
N VAL A 177 -10.69 -13.96 1.35
CA VAL A 177 -10.83 -12.69 0.62
C VAL A 177 -12.18 -12.62 -0.08
N THR A 178 -12.91 -11.54 0.16
CA THR A 178 -14.25 -11.29 -0.43
C THR A 178 -14.31 -10.06 -1.32
N GLY A 179 -13.21 -9.34 -1.50
CA GLY A 179 -13.17 -8.20 -2.41
C GLY A 179 -11.79 -7.56 -2.51
N LEU A 180 -11.58 -6.78 -3.57
CA LEU A 180 -10.32 -6.09 -3.88
C LEU A 180 -10.57 -4.64 -4.27
N VAL A 181 -9.71 -3.73 -3.81
CA VAL A 181 -9.64 -2.34 -4.30
C VAL A 181 -8.20 -2.06 -4.72
N PHE A 182 -7.99 -1.80 -5.99
CA PHE A 182 -6.71 -1.46 -6.56
C PHE A 182 -6.58 0.07 -6.69
N VAL A 183 -5.67 0.68 -5.93
CA VAL A 183 -5.43 2.12 -5.87
C VAL A 183 -4.16 2.43 -6.63
N ASP A 184 -4.27 2.79 -7.90
CA ASP A 184 -3.17 2.97 -8.84
C ASP A 184 -2.15 1.84 -8.77
N ALA A 185 -2.67 0.61 -8.65
CA ALA A 185 -1.91 -0.57 -8.32
C ALA A 185 -1.08 -1.08 -9.50
N PHE A 186 -0.01 -1.78 -9.19
CA PHE A 186 0.95 -2.32 -10.15
C PHE A 186 0.39 -3.58 -10.82
N PRO A 187 0.23 -3.59 -12.16
CA PRO A 187 -0.22 -4.76 -12.91
C PRO A 187 0.94 -5.68 -13.29
N VAL A 188 0.70 -7.00 -13.34
CA VAL A 188 1.73 -7.99 -13.71
C VAL A 188 2.13 -7.89 -15.19
N GLU A 189 1.31 -7.29 -16.03
CA GLU A 189 1.53 -7.11 -17.46
C GLU A 189 2.52 -5.97 -17.79
N LEU A 190 2.89 -5.17 -16.81
CA LEU A 190 3.75 -4.01 -17.02
C LEU A 190 5.10 -4.34 -17.66
N PRO A 191 5.82 -5.42 -17.28
CA PRO A 191 7.07 -5.81 -17.95
C PRO A 191 6.90 -6.05 -19.46
N ALA A 192 5.84 -6.77 -19.84
CA ALA A 192 5.57 -7.08 -21.25
C ALA A 192 5.24 -5.82 -22.06
N LEU A 193 4.58 -4.83 -21.47
CA LEU A 193 4.27 -3.56 -22.10
C LEU A 193 5.50 -2.64 -22.21
N PHE A 194 6.36 -2.64 -21.18
CA PHE A 194 7.61 -1.87 -21.20
C PHE A 194 8.69 -2.45 -22.10
N ARG A 195 8.65 -3.75 -22.40
CA ARG A 195 9.59 -4.43 -23.29
C ARG A 195 11.06 -4.15 -22.91
N SER A 196 11.83 -3.56 -23.86
CA SER A 196 13.24 -3.21 -23.66
C SER A 196 13.50 -2.18 -22.55
N HIS A 197 12.49 -1.40 -22.14
CA HIS A 197 12.61 -0.40 -21.07
C HIS A 197 12.32 -0.97 -19.67
N TRP A 198 11.94 -2.25 -19.57
CA TRP A 198 11.67 -2.88 -18.27
C TRP A 198 12.88 -2.87 -17.32
N PRO A 199 14.12 -3.20 -17.76
CA PRO A 199 15.28 -3.12 -16.88
C PRO A 199 15.55 -1.71 -16.33
N GLU A 200 15.33 -0.68 -17.15
CA GLU A 200 15.49 0.72 -16.75
C GLU A 200 14.43 1.13 -15.71
N TYR A 201 13.18 0.67 -15.91
CA TYR A 201 12.11 0.88 -14.93
C TYR A 201 12.42 0.19 -13.59
N ARG A 202 12.94 -1.04 -13.65
CA ARG A 202 13.38 -1.77 -12.45
C ARG A 202 14.47 -0.99 -11.71
N GLN A 203 15.46 -0.50 -12.40
CA GLN A 203 16.51 0.35 -11.79
C GLN A 203 15.93 1.62 -11.16
N LEU A 204 14.89 2.20 -11.76
CA LEU A 204 14.22 3.37 -11.21
C LEU A 204 13.51 3.06 -9.89
N ILE A 205 12.69 2.00 -9.85
CA ILE A 205 11.89 1.68 -8.67
C ILE A 205 12.68 1.03 -7.55
N ASP A 206 13.75 0.30 -7.86
CA ASP A 206 14.61 -0.38 -6.87
C ASP A 206 15.67 0.53 -6.27
N LYS A 207 15.83 1.74 -6.83
CA LYS A 207 16.86 2.67 -6.35
C LYS A 207 16.52 3.22 -4.98
N PRO A 208 17.31 2.89 -3.94
CA PRO A 208 17.09 3.45 -2.61
C PRO A 208 17.36 4.97 -2.60
N LEU A 209 16.77 5.65 -1.62
CA LEU A 209 17.18 7.02 -1.32
C LEU A 209 18.69 7.02 -0.97
N PRO A 210 19.45 8.08 -1.32
CA PRO A 210 20.89 8.11 -1.13
C PRO A 210 21.36 7.76 0.29
N GLN A 211 20.61 8.20 1.31
CA GLN A 211 20.92 7.90 2.72
C GLN A 211 20.74 6.41 3.06
N PHE A 212 20.02 5.63 2.26
CA PHE A 212 19.78 4.19 2.45
C PHE A 212 20.49 3.33 1.39
N ALA A 213 21.32 3.92 0.52
CA ALA A 213 21.92 3.22 -0.62
C ALA A 213 22.72 1.95 -0.23
N ASN A 214 23.27 1.94 0.98
CA ASN A 214 24.04 0.81 1.51
C ASN A 214 23.38 0.19 2.75
N ASP A 215 22.13 0.49 3.02
CA ASP A 215 21.44 -0.09 4.17
C ASP A 215 20.81 -1.43 3.78
N PRO A 216 21.30 -2.56 4.36
CA PRO A 216 20.81 -3.89 4.02
C PRO A 216 19.37 -4.14 4.47
N ASP A 217 18.85 -3.28 5.34
CA ASP A 217 17.49 -3.38 5.87
C ASP A 217 16.48 -2.60 5.06
N PHE A 218 16.91 -1.77 4.09
CA PHE A 218 15.99 -1.07 3.19
C PHE A 218 15.22 -2.06 2.34
N GLU A 219 13.89 -1.87 2.25
CA GLU A 219 13.01 -2.80 1.53
C GLU A 219 13.48 -3.02 0.10
N GLN A 220 13.67 -4.27 -0.27
CA GLN A 220 13.94 -4.71 -1.64
C GLN A 220 13.01 -5.87 -1.97
N ILE A 221 12.31 -5.74 -3.10
CA ILE A 221 11.39 -6.77 -3.61
C ILE A 221 11.92 -7.29 -4.96
N ASP A 222 12.08 -8.60 -5.05
CA ASP A 222 12.29 -9.27 -6.33
C ASP A 222 10.96 -9.26 -7.11
N VAL A 223 10.73 -8.17 -7.85
CA VAL A 223 9.48 -7.94 -8.56
C VAL A 223 9.27 -8.96 -9.65
N ASP A 224 10.33 -9.34 -10.39
CA ASP A 224 10.21 -10.32 -11.48
C ASP A 224 9.80 -11.69 -10.95
N LYS A 225 10.42 -12.12 -9.85
CA LYS A 225 10.03 -13.36 -9.19
C LYS A 225 8.64 -13.29 -8.58
N SER A 226 8.25 -12.12 -8.05
CA SER A 226 6.91 -11.90 -7.51
C SER A 226 5.83 -11.98 -8.59
N ILE A 227 6.09 -11.43 -9.77
CA ILE A 227 5.21 -11.56 -10.94
C ILE A 227 5.10 -13.04 -11.34
N ALA A 228 6.22 -13.75 -11.49
CA ALA A 228 6.22 -15.17 -11.83
C ALA A 228 5.43 -16.04 -10.80
N GLN A 229 5.47 -15.69 -9.51
CA GLN A 229 4.66 -16.35 -8.48
C GLN A 229 3.16 -16.16 -8.70
N ILE A 230 2.74 -14.95 -9.10
CA ILE A 230 1.34 -14.64 -9.41
C ILE A 230 0.87 -15.37 -10.68
N GLU A 231 1.69 -15.36 -11.73
CA GLU A 231 1.38 -15.99 -13.02
C GLU A 231 1.31 -17.52 -12.93
N SER A 232 2.15 -18.11 -12.09
CA SER A 232 2.14 -19.57 -11.84
C SER A 232 1.12 -20.00 -10.79
N GLY A 233 0.49 -19.05 -10.09
CA GLY A 233 -0.50 -19.32 -9.07
C GLY A 233 -1.86 -19.74 -9.64
N PRO A 234 -2.80 -20.17 -8.78
CA PRO A 234 -4.16 -20.46 -9.21
C PRO A 234 -4.87 -19.20 -9.73
N ALA A 235 -5.91 -19.38 -10.54
CA ALA A 235 -6.71 -18.27 -11.02
C ALA A 235 -7.36 -17.52 -9.84
N LEU A 236 -7.43 -16.20 -9.96
CA LEU A 236 -8.15 -15.38 -8.99
C LEU A 236 -9.64 -15.74 -9.02
N ARG A 237 -10.25 -15.93 -7.84
CA ARG A 237 -11.70 -16.13 -7.74
C ARG A 237 -12.45 -14.87 -8.21
N ARG A 238 -13.65 -15.07 -8.73
CA ARG A 238 -14.54 -13.97 -9.09
C ARG A 238 -15.09 -13.33 -7.81
N ILE A 239 -14.43 -12.30 -7.33
CA ILE A 239 -14.81 -11.52 -6.15
C ILE A 239 -14.98 -10.05 -6.56
N PRO A 240 -15.88 -9.30 -5.94
CA PRO A 240 -16.08 -7.88 -6.23
C PRO A 240 -14.77 -7.11 -6.18
N SER A 241 -14.50 -6.35 -7.23
CA SER A 241 -13.27 -5.55 -7.35
C SER A 241 -13.57 -4.15 -7.84
N VAL A 242 -12.68 -3.20 -7.56
CA VAL A 242 -12.66 -1.83 -8.08
C VAL A 242 -11.23 -1.46 -8.43
N VAL A 243 -11.02 -0.79 -9.55
CA VAL A 243 -9.72 -0.25 -9.97
C VAL A 243 -9.80 1.27 -10.02
N LEU A 244 -8.89 1.93 -9.31
CA LEU A 244 -8.66 3.37 -9.35
C LEU A 244 -7.35 3.65 -10.09
N THR A 245 -7.37 4.56 -11.07
CA THR A 245 -6.18 4.95 -11.82
C THR A 245 -5.99 6.47 -11.75
N LYS A 246 -4.77 6.90 -11.51
CA LYS A 246 -4.38 8.31 -11.51
C LYS A 246 -4.59 8.97 -12.86
N THR A 247 -4.67 10.30 -12.87
CA THR A 247 -4.72 11.09 -14.12
C THR A 247 -3.60 12.12 -14.25
N ARG A 248 -2.91 12.46 -13.14
CA ARG A 248 -1.69 13.28 -13.21
C ARG A 248 -0.46 12.39 -13.41
N PRO A 249 0.55 12.90 -14.11
CA PRO A 249 1.81 12.19 -14.30
C PRO A 249 2.47 11.82 -12.97
N PHE A 250 3.30 10.77 -13.01
CA PHE A 250 4.24 10.48 -11.92
C PHE A 250 5.17 11.66 -11.70
N ALA A 251 5.50 11.94 -10.45
CA ALA A 251 6.56 12.89 -10.16
C ALA A 251 7.87 12.37 -10.76
N ARG A 252 8.58 13.28 -11.43
CA ARG A 252 9.87 12.95 -12.02
C ARG A 252 10.96 13.17 -10.98
N PRO A 253 11.71 12.13 -10.61
CA PRO A 253 12.82 12.30 -9.69
C PRO A 253 13.93 13.17 -10.31
N LEU A 254 14.48 14.07 -9.51
CA LEU A 254 15.62 14.87 -9.94
C LEU A 254 16.81 13.95 -10.23
N GLY A 255 17.51 14.20 -11.35
CA GLY A 255 18.69 13.45 -11.75
C GLY A 255 18.42 12.15 -12.53
N PHE A 256 17.17 11.80 -12.82
CA PHE A 256 16.84 10.74 -13.78
C PHE A 256 16.80 11.30 -15.19
N VAL A 257 17.94 11.30 -15.84
CA VAL A 257 18.06 11.68 -17.26
C VAL A 257 18.01 10.40 -18.08
N GLY A 258 17.14 10.38 -19.11
CA GLY A 258 17.09 9.28 -20.08
C GLY A 258 15.97 8.26 -19.88
N PHE A 259 15.32 8.19 -18.70
CA PHE A 259 14.17 7.29 -18.53
C PHE A 259 12.94 7.82 -19.30
N PRO A 260 12.24 6.96 -20.07
CA PRO A 260 11.11 7.38 -20.92
C PRO A 260 9.82 7.57 -20.11
N PHE A 261 9.74 8.60 -19.26
CA PHE A 261 8.54 8.88 -18.45
C PHE A 261 7.26 9.07 -19.28
N ALA A 262 7.38 9.61 -20.50
CA ALA A 262 6.23 9.74 -21.39
C ALA A 262 5.66 8.37 -21.81
N GLU A 263 6.52 7.38 -21.98
CA GLU A 263 6.11 6.01 -22.26
C GLU A 263 5.47 5.35 -21.05
N LEU A 264 6.02 5.55 -19.83
CA LEU A 264 5.40 5.10 -18.59
C LEU A 264 3.97 5.64 -18.46
N GLU A 265 3.78 6.94 -18.67
CA GLU A 265 2.46 7.56 -18.60
C GLU A 265 1.48 7.02 -19.63
N ARG A 266 1.97 6.69 -20.82
CA ARG A 266 1.16 6.09 -21.89
C ARG A 266 0.77 4.64 -21.57
N ILE A 267 1.68 3.87 -20.99
CA ILE A 267 1.49 2.43 -20.73
C ILE A 267 0.67 2.21 -19.45
N TRP A 268 0.84 3.03 -18.43
CA TRP A 268 0.27 2.80 -17.11
C TRP A 268 -1.25 2.57 -17.12
N PRO A 269 -2.09 3.42 -17.76
CA PRO A 269 -3.52 3.17 -17.84
C PRO A 269 -3.88 1.94 -18.69
N ILE A 270 -3.06 1.61 -19.70
CA ILE A 270 -3.23 0.39 -20.51
C ILE A 270 -2.97 -0.85 -19.63
N ALA A 271 -1.91 -0.82 -18.83
CA ALA A 271 -1.59 -1.88 -17.90
C ALA A 271 -2.65 -2.00 -16.78
N ALA A 272 -3.18 -0.88 -16.29
CA ALA A 272 -4.26 -0.88 -15.30
C ALA A 272 -5.54 -1.59 -15.81
N GLN A 273 -5.79 -1.58 -17.12
CA GLN A 273 -6.92 -2.30 -17.71
C GLN A 273 -6.86 -3.80 -17.42
N SER A 274 -5.67 -4.41 -17.34
CA SER A 274 -5.54 -5.83 -17.00
C SER A 274 -6.06 -6.16 -15.58
N LEU A 275 -5.97 -5.20 -14.65
CA LEU A 275 -6.58 -5.36 -13.31
C LEU A 275 -8.10 -5.31 -13.37
N VAL A 276 -8.67 -4.51 -14.28
CA VAL A 276 -10.12 -4.47 -14.53
C VAL A 276 -10.60 -5.79 -15.12
N ASP A 277 -9.82 -6.36 -16.03
CA ASP A 277 -10.17 -7.59 -16.75
C ASP A 277 -10.03 -8.86 -15.87
N LEU A 278 -9.43 -8.76 -14.68
CA LEU A 278 -9.30 -9.89 -13.75
C LEU A 278 -10.65 -10.45 -13.29
N VAL A 279 -11.64 -9.58 -13.12
CA VAL A 279 -12.96 -9.94 -12.64
C VAL A 279 -14.02 -9.22 -13.47
N PRO A 280 -15.04 -9.93 -14.01
CA PRO A 280 -16.14 -9.29 -14.73
C PRO A 280 -16.81 -8.19 -13.90
N ASP A 281 -17.32 -7.17 -14.57
CA ASP A 281 -18.04 -6.05 -13.98
C ASP A 281 -17.23 -5.24 -12.94
N THR A 282 -15.91 -5.24 -13.05
CA THR A 282 -15.01 -4.41 -12.22
C THR A 282 -15.11 -2.96 -12.67
N PRO A 283 -15.59 -2.02 -11.82
CA PRO A 283 -15.54 -0.60 -12.14
C PRO A 283 -14.11 -0.10 -12.28
N HIS A 284 -13.84 0.66 -13.36
CA HIS A 284 -12.60 1.39 -13.56
C HIS A 284 -12.87 2.88 -13.34
N ILE A 285 -12.27 3.46 -12.33
CA ILE A 285 -12.50 4.84 -11.90
C ILE A 285 -11.21 5.64 -12.10
N PHE A 286 -11.28 6.73 -12.85
CA PHE A 286 -10.16 7.64 -13.03
C PHE A 286 -10.19 8.74 -11.97
N ALA A 287 -9.17 8.77 -11.11
CA ALA A 287 -9.00 9.76 -10.05
C ALA A 287 -8.57 11.10 -10.65
N THR A 288 -9.55 11.87 -11.14
CA THR A 288 -9.32 13.12 -11.87
C THR A 288 -8.54 14.12 -11.03
N GLY A 289 -7.36 14.51 -11.52
CA GLY A 289 -6.49 15.47 -10.83
C GLY A 289 -5.63 14.85 -9.72
N SER A 290 -5.65 13.53 -9.51
CA SER A 290 -4.74 12.85 -8.58
C SER A 290 -3.47 12.36 -9.27
N ASP A 291 -2.38 12.43 -8.55
CA ASP A 291 -1.14 11.70 -8.85
C ASP A 291 -1.22 10.27 -8.31
N HIS A 292 -0.07 9.56 -8.31
CA HIS A 292 0.04 8.17 -7.88
C HIS A 292 -0.52 7.88 -6.47
N TYR A 293 -0.51 8.85 -5.56
CA TYR A 293 -1.00 8.70 -4.18
C TYR A 293 -2.48 9.08 -4.05
N ILE A 294 -3.36 8.36 -4.76
CA ILE A 294 -4.81 8.62 -4.75
C ILE A 294 -5.36 8.59 -3.31
N GLN A 295 -4.87 7.68 -2.48
CA GLN A 295 -5.29 7.54 -1.08
C GLN A 295 -4.98 8.77 -0.21
N VAL A 296 -4.06 9.62 -0.66
CA VAL A 296 -3.69 10.87 0.02
C VAL A 296 -4.38 12.07 -0.62
N ARG A 297 -4.45 12.10 -1.96
CA ARG A 297 -5.01 13.23 -2.72
C ARG A 297 -6.53 13.22 -2.73
N GLN A 298 -7.13 12.04 -2.83
CA GLN A 298 -8.58 11.82 -2.92
C GLN A 298 -8.99 10.63 -2.04
N PRO A 299 -8.78 10.69 -0.70
CA PRO A 299 -9.09 9.59 0.20
C PRO A 299 -10.58 9.21 0.18
N ASP A 300 -11.47 10.15 -0.04
CA ASP A 300 -12.91 9.93 -0.19
C ASP A 300 -13.23 8.98 -1.35
N LEU A 301 -12.50 9.07 -2.47
CA LEU A 301 -12.69 8.16 -3.60
C LEU A 301 -12.34 6.72 -3.23
N VAL A 302 -11.27 6.52 -2.46
CA VAL A 302 -10.88 5.20 -1.96
C VAL A 302 -11.90 4.69 -0.93
N ILE A 303 -12.35 5.55 0.00
CA ILE A 303 -13.37 5.22 1.01
C ILE A 303 -14.68 4.76 0.33
N GLN A 304 -15.14 5.49 -0.71
CA GLN A 304 -16.36 5.11 -1.45
C GLN A 304 -16.16 3.81 -2.24
N SER A 305 -14.97 3.57 -2.78
CA SER A 305 -14.64 2.31 -3.46
C SER A 305 -14.68 1.12 -2.49
N VAL A 306 -14.19 1.29 -1.26
CA VAL A 306 -14.33 0.28 -0.20
C VAL A 306 -15.79 0.01 0.11
N ARG A 307 -16.64 1.05 0.28
CA ARG A 307 -18.08 0.88 0.49
C ARG A 307 -18.74 0.10 -0.64
N LEU A 308 -18.43 0.45 -1.89
CA LEU A 308 -18.97 -0.24 -3.06
C LEU A 308 -18.61 -1.72 -3.06
N VAL A 309 -17.35 -2.06 -2.76
CA VAL A 309 -16.92 -3.47 -2.70
C VAL A 309 -17.59 -4.22 -1.54
N ILE A 310 -17.78 -3.58 -0.36
CA ILE A 310 -18.54 -4.16 0.75
C ILE A 310 -19.97 -4.51 0.33
N GLU A 311 -20.68 -3.58 -0.32
CA GLU A 311 -22.05 -3.80 -0.74
C GLU A 311 -22.18 -4.90 -1.81
N ARG A 312 -21.27 -4.91 -2.78
CA ARG A 312 -21.22 -5.97 -3.81
C ARG A 312 -20.89 -7.35 -3.22
N ALA A 313 -20.01 -7.39 -2.22
CA ALA A 313 -19.64 -8.64 -1.53
C ALA A 313 -20.81 -9.20 -0.70
N LYS A 314 -21.70 -8.36 -0.17
CA LYS A 314 -22.95 -8.80 0.50
C LYS A 314 -23.94 -9.42 -0.48
N GLN A 315 -24.02 -8.88 -1.71
CA GLN A 315 -24.93 -9.36 -2.76
C GLN A 315 -24.47 -10.67 -3.41
N ALA A 316 -23.16 -10.97 -3.35
CA ALA A 316 -22.58 -12.18 -3.94
C ALA A 316 -22.65 -13.43 -3.03
N ARG A 317 -23.12 -13.26 -1.78
CA ARG A 317 -23.36 -14.34 -0.81
C ARG A 317 -24.74 -14.91 -0.95
#